data_d15eca8b6cb8ff6f86851252d6846313
#
_entry.id   d15eca8b6cb8ff6f86851252d6846313
#
_cell.length_a   1.000
_cell.length_b   1.000
_cell.length_c   1.000
_cell.angle_alpha   90.00
_cell.angle_beta   90.00
_cell.angle_gamma   90.00
#
_symmetry.space_group_name_H-M   'P 1'
#
loop_
_entity.id
_entity.type
_entity.pdbx_description
1 polymer ?
#
loop_
_entity_poly.entity_id
_entity_poly.type
_entity_poly.pdbx_seq_one_letter_code
_entity_poly.pdbx_strand_id
1 'polypeptide(L)'
;NWDNLLFFIGCIDLSSAVKSPLDLYKQCEFLDPYLLDHSSYYTFRSRYATMRTANFNGRSVQLVVGYKNLAELSEKLKPFSYRVLKDECLDLPSKTYMKRVITLTPEQQKVYKQMKQLALAEMNGKMITTASALAQLMRLHQITCGHFTADDKSIQPIKNNRLSQLLEVLDEIEGKAVIWAHYQFDVQTIVNAIKKEYGENSVVTYYGLTPNEERQ
;
A
#
# COMPACT_ATOMS: atom_id res chain seq x y z
N ASN A 1 -20.57 -19.44 -25.98
CA ASN A 1 -20.10 -20.50 -25.11
C ASN A 1 -19.82 -19.93 -23.75
N TRP A 2 -20.78 -20.04 -22.83
CA TRP A 2 -20.77 -19.47 -21.49
C TRP A 2 -19.75 -20.12 -20.56
N ASP A 3 -19.37 -21.37 -20.83
CA ASP A 3 -18.35 -22.09 -20.07
C ASP A 3 -16.95 -21.45 -20.11
N ASN A 4 -16.62 -20.76 -21.21
CA ASN A 4 -15.36 -20.03 -21.32
C ASN A 4 -15.36 -18.69 -20.58
N LEU A 5 -16.54 -18.10 -20.35
CA LEU A 5 -16.69 -16.84 -19.63
C LEU A 5 -16.58 -17.06 -18.10
N LEU A 6 -17.14 -18.15 -17.61
CA LEU A 6 -17.03 -18.57 -16.20
C LEU A 6 -15.59 -18.90 -15.81
N PHE A 7 -14.80 -19.48 -16.71
CA PHE A 7 -13.38 -19.75 -16.48
C PHE A 7 -12.55 -18.45 -16.40
N PHE A 8 -12.89 -17.44 -17.19
CA PHE A 8 -12.19 -16.16 -17.19
C PHE A 8 -12.47 -15.35 -15.92
N ILE A 9 -13.61 -15.52 -15.28
CA ILE A 9 -14.00 -14.80 -14.06
C ILE A 9 -13.48 -15.50 -12.81
N GLY A 10 -13.30 -16.81 -12.84
CA GLY A 10 -12.57 -17.54 -11.81
C GLY A 10 -11.10 -17.13 -11.68
N CYS A 11 -10.53 -16.42 -12.67
CA CYS A 11 -9.19 -15.85 -12.66
C CYS A 11 -9.14 -14.36 -12.29
N ILE A 12 -10.26 -13.67 -12.15
CA ILE A 12 -10.28 -12.32 -11.58
C ILE A 12 -10.16 -12.50 -10.06
N ASP A 13 -8.98 -12.22 -9.53
CA ASP A 13 -8.77 -12.09 -8.10
C ASP A 13 -9.59 -10.91 -7.58
N LEU A 14 -10.82 -11.19 -7.20
CA LEU A 14 -11.77 -10.23 -6.65
C LEU A 14 -11.27 -9.60 -5.35
N SER A 15 -10.35 -10.26 -4.64
CA SER A 15 -9.83 -9.79 -3.36
C SER A 15 -8.99 -8.53 -3.50
N SER A 16 -8.29 -8.35 -4.63
CA SER A 16 -7.44 -7.19 -4.88
C SER A 16 -8.15 -6.05 -5.63
N ALA A 17 -9.21 -6.35 -6.38
CA ALA A 17 -9.92 -5.40 -7.23
C ALA A 17 -11.11 -4.71 -6.54
N VAL A 18 -11.63 -5.30 -5.46
CA VAL A 18 -12.85 -4.84 -4.77
C VAL A 18 -12.48 -4.01 -3.54
N LYS A 19 -12.73 -2.71 -3.59
CA LYS A 19 -12.54 -1.80 -2.44
C LYS A 19 -13.76 -1.80 -1.50
N SER A 20 -14.92 -2.15 -2.02
CA SER A 20 -16.17 -2.20 -1.25
C SER A 20 -17.10 -3.31 -1.74
N PRO A 21 -18.01 -3.83 -0.91
CA PRO A 21 -19.03 -4.77 -1.34
C PRO A 21 -19.91 -4.25 -2.48
N LEU A 22 -19.99 -2.94 -2.68
CA LEU A 22 -20.78 -2.32 -3.74
C LEU A 22 -20.16 -2.50 -5.14
N ASP A 23 -18.85 -2.72 -5.21
CA ASP A 23 -18.14 -2.94 -6.47
C ASP A 23 -18.56 -4.27 -7.13
N LEU A 24 -19.02 -5.23 -6.32
CA LEU A 24 -19.55 -6.50 -6.80
C LEU A 24 -20.75 -6.35 -7.74
N TYR A 25 -21.56 -5.30 -7.57
CA TYR A 25 -22.75 -5.10 -8.43
C TYR A 25 -22.39 -5.06 -9.90
N LYS A 26 -21.40 -4.22 -10.27
CA LYS A 26 -21.00 -4.09 -11.68
C LYS A 26 -20.31 -5.32 -12.25
N GLN A 27 -19.61 -6.05 -11.41
CA GLN A 27 -18.97 -7.31 -11.81
C GLN A 27 -20.00 -8.40 -12.05
N CYS A 28 -20.99 -8.52 -11.16
CA CYS A 28 -22.07 -9.47 -11.34
C CYS A 28 -23.01 -9.07 -12.49
N GLU A 29 -23.32 -7.76 -12.64
CA GLU A 29 -24.13 -7.25 -13.77
C GLU A 29 -23.48 -7.55 -15.14
N PHE A 30 -22.14 -7.52 -15.21
CA PHE A 30 -21.40 -7.87 -16.41
C PHE A 30 -21.56 -9.35 -16.77
N LEU A 31 -21.67 -10.25 -15.76
CA LEU A 31 -21.89 -11.67 -15.96
C LEU A 31 -23.32 -11.97 -16.40
N ASP A 32 -24.25 -11.52 -15.59
CA ASP A 32 -25.69 -11.65 -15.82
C ASP A 32 -26.39 -10.53 -15.01
N PRO A 33 -27.19 -9.67 -15.67
CA PRO A 33 -27.93 -8.59 -15.00
C PRO A 33 -28.89 -9.05 -13.90
N TYR A 34 -29.30 -10.33 -13.93
CA TYR A 34 -30.25 -10.88 -12.98
C TYR A 34 -29.60 -11.63 -11.80
N LEU A 35 -28.28 -11.78 -11.81
CA LEU A 35 -27.52 -12.62 -10.87
C LEU A 35 -27.73 -12.26 -9.39
N LEU A 36 -27.88 -10.97 -9.10
CA LEU A 36 -28.05 -10.45 -7.73
C LEU A 36 -29.51 -10.10 -7.36
N ASP A 37 -30.47 -10.33 -8.25
CA ASP A 37 -31.90 -9.97 -8.06
C ASP A 37 -32.12 -8.48 -7.74
N HIS A 38 -31.34 -7.61 -8.34
CA HIS A 38 -31.49 -6.17 -8.17
C HIS A 38 -31.64 -5.48 -9.52
N SER A 39 -32.72 -4.70 -9.67
CA SER A 39 -33.02 -4.00 -10.92
C SER A 39 -32.08 -2.84 -11.22
N SER A 40 -31.31 -2.38 -10.25
CA SER A 40 -30.38 -1.27 -10.42
C SER A 40 -29.31 -1.21 -9.32
N TYR A 41 -28.20 -0.52 -9.61
CA TYR A 41 -27.19 -0.22 -8.59
C TYR A 41 -27.75 0.51 -7.37
N TYR A 42 -28.75 1.37 -7.53
CA TYR A 42 -29.34 2.12 -6.43
C TYR A 42 -30.11 1.22 -5.46
N THR A 43 -30.85 0.24 -5.96
CA THR A 43 -31.57 -0.75 -5.13
C THR A 43 -30.58 -1.65 -4.40
N PHE A 44 -29.53 -2.11 -5.07
CA PHE A 44 -28.42 -2.86 -4.49
C PHE A 44 -27.72 -2.06 -3.38
N ARG A 45 -27.31 -0.83 -3.66
CA ARG A 45 -26.67 0.06 -2.69
C ARG A 45 -27.54 0.30 -1.46
N SER A 46 -28.83 0.55 -1.67
CA SER A 46 -29.79 0.76 -0.57
C SER A 46 -29.94 -0.48 0.32
N ARG A 47 -29.84 -1.69 -0.27
CA ARG A 47 -29.93 -2.95 0.46
C ARG A 47 -28.68 -3.23 1.29
N TYR A 48 -27.49 -2.96 0.75
CA TYR A 48 -26.22 -3.42 1.33
C TYR A 48 -25.35 -2.30 1.92
N ALA A 49 -25.67 -1.02 1.72
CA ALA A 49 -24.94 0.09 2.33
C ALA A 49 -25.79 0.91 3.29
N THR A 50 -25.13 1.44 4.32
CA THR A 50 -25.68 2.46 5.21
C THR A 50 -25.19 3.82 4.72
N MET A 51 -26.12 4.72 4.40
CA MET A 51 -25.85 6.01 3.83
C MET A 51 -26.03 7.12 4.87
N ARG A 52 -25.17 8.13 4.82
CA ARG A 52 -25.30 9.36 5.59
C ARG A 52 -25.22 10.56 4.65
N THR A 53 -26.12 11.50 4.80
CA THR A 53 -26.07 12.76 4.09
C THR A 53 -25.06 13.70 4.78
N ALA A 54 -24.11 14.21 4.02
CA ALA A 54 -23.17 15.23 4.47
C ALA A 54 -23.27 16.47 3.55
N ASN A 55 -23.18 17.65 4.12
CA ASN A 55 -23.19 18.90 3.38
C ASN A 55 -21.76 19.43 3.24
N PHE A 56 -21.30 19.56 1.99
CA PHE A 56 -20.03 20.17 1.65
C PHE A 56 -20.26 21.39 0.77
N ASN A 57 -19.85 22.55 1.21
CA ASN A 57 -19.97 23.81 0.46
C ASN A 57 -21.39 24.05 -0.13
N GLY A 58 -22.44 23.79 0.69
CA GLY A 58 -23.83 23.97 0.27
C GLY A 58 -24.40 22.87 -0.63
N ARG A 59 -23.64 21.83 -0.93
CA ARG A 59 -24.10 20.66 -1.68
C ARG A 59 -24.27 19.46 -0.75
N SER A 60 -25.43 18.80 -0.87
CA SER A 60 -25.73 17.58 -0.13
C SER A 60 -25.17 16.38 -0.86
N VAL A 61 -24.31 15.62 -0.20
CA VAL A 61 -23.66 14.40 -0.74
C VAL A 61 -23.99 13.21 0.13
N GLN A 62 -24.34 12.09 -0.51
CA GLN A 62 -24.58 10.82 0.16
C GLN A 62 -23.26 10.05 0.32
N LEU A 63 -22.85 9.82 1.56
CA LEU A 63 -21.64 9.06 1.90
C LEU A 63 -22.00 7.68 2.41
N VAL A 64 -21.26 6.68 1.98
CA VAL A 64 -21.33 5.32 2.56
C VAL A 64 -20.58 5.36 3.89
N VAL A 65 -21.28 5.08 4.99
CA VAL A 65 -20.70 5.05 6.35
C VAL A 65 -20.59 3.64 6.91
N GLY A 66 -21.14 2.66 6.21
CA GLY A 66 -21.09 1.26 6.63
C GLY A 66 -21.81 0.34 5.66
N TYR A 67 -21.74 -0.96 5.96
CA TYR A 67 -22.41 -2.01 5.17
C TYR A 67 -23.31 -2.83 6.05
N LYS A 68 -24.39 -3.38 5.47
CA LYS A 68 -25.39 -4.20 6.13
C LYS A 68 -25.77 -5.38 5.25
N ASN A 69 -26.43 -6.39 5.82
CA ASN A 69 -26.93 -7.58 5.11
C ASN A 69 -25.82 -8.35 4.34
N LEU A 70 -24.56 -8.31 4.80
CA LEU A 70 -23.45 -8.95 4.10
C LEU A 70 -23.56 -10.47 4.07
N ALA A 71 -24.20 -11.08 5.07
CA ALA A 71 -24.46 -12.52 5.08
C ALA A 71 -25.40 -12.93 3.92
N GLU A 72 -26.48 -12.17 3.69
CA GLU A 72 -27.38 -12.37 2.55
C GLU A 72 -26.63 -12.23 1.21
N LEU A 73 -25.79 -11.20 1.07
CA LEU A 73 -24.98 -11.02 -0.13
C LEU A 73 -24.03 -12.20 -0.35
N SER A 74 -23.40 -12.69 0.72
CA SER A 74 -22.51 -13.85 0.65
C SER A 74 -23.24 -15.09 0.19
N GLU A 75 -24.45 -15.35 0.70
CA GLU A 75 -25.27 -16.48 0.27
C GLU A 75 -25.67 -16.39 -1.22
N LYS A 76 -26.02 -15.18 -1.69
CA LYS A 76 -26.32 -14.95 -3.10
C LYS A 76 -25.12 -15.18 -4.02
N LEU A 77 -23.91 -14.91 -3.56
CA LEU A 77 -22.69 -15.11 -4.34
C LEU A 77 -22.26 -16.58 -4.41
N LYS A 78 -22.54 -17.40 -3.41
CA LYS A 78 -22.08 -18.79 -3.33
C LYS A 78 -22.35 -19.65 -4.57
N PRO A 79 -23.53 -19.56 -5.25
CA PRO A 79 -23.82 -20.44 -6.38
C PRO A 79 -22.90 -20.27 -7.59
N PHE A 80 -22.29 -19.09 -7.75
CA PHE A 80 -21.46 -18.73 -8.90
C PHE A 80 -20.09 -18.18 -8.57
N SER A 81 -19.71 -18.18 -7.28
CA SER A 81 -18.39 -17.76 -6.82
C SER A 81 -17.67 -18.90 -6.11
N TYR A 82 -16.37 -18.97 -6.32
CA TYR A 82 -15.50 -19.91 -5.63
C TYR A 82 -14.49 -19.13 -4.80
N ARG A 83 -14.42 -19.40 -3.50
CA ARG A 83 -13.50 -18.79 -2.57
C ARG A 83 -12.61 -19.87 -1.95
N VAL A 84 -11.32 -19.67 -2.07
CA VAL A 84 -10.30 -20.53 -1.46
C VAL A 84 -9.37 -19.66 -0.64
N LEU A 85 -9.13 -20.03 0.61
CA LEU A 85 -8.14 -19.41 1.45
C LEU A 85 -6.81 -20.15 1.30
N LYS A 86 -5.71 -19.41 1.31
CA LYS A 86 -4.36 -20.00 1.23
C LYS A 86 -4.13 -21.02 2.32
N ASP A 87 -4.62 -20.73 3.53
CA ASP A 87 -4.47 -21.58 4.70
C ASP A 87 -5.26 -22.90 4.61
N GLU A 88 -6.26 -22.98 3.70
CA GLU A 88 -7.08 -24.17 3.47
C GLU A 88 -6.51 -25.05 2.34
N CYS A 89 -5.72 -24.48 1.43
CA CYS A 89 -5.28 -25.16 0.21
C CYS A 89 -3.78 -25.38 0.12
N LEU A 90 -3.00 -24.68 0.90
CA LEU A 90 -1.55 -24.73 0.84
C LEU A 90 -0.99 -25.06 2.23
N ASP A 91 -0.17 -26.12 2.29
CA ASP A 91 0.65 -26.41 3.46
C ASP A 91 1.86 -25.47 3.46
N LEU A 92 1.64 -24.25 3.93
CA LEU A 92 2.68 -23.23 4.01
C LEU A 92 3.15 -23.08 5.46
N PRO A 93 4.45 -22.86 5.68
CA PRO A 93 4.95 -22.55 7.01
C PRO A 93 4.29 -21.27 7.54
N SER A 94 4.12 -21.21 8.85
CA SER A 94 3.53 -20.06 9.53
C SER A 94 4.34 -18.80 9.25
N LYS A 95 3.64 -17.66 9.03
CA LYS A 95 4.28 -16.36 8.85
C LYS A 95 4.84 -15.86 10.17
N THR A 96 6.13 -15.57 10.20
CA THR A 96 6.79 -14.95 11.34
C THR A 96 7.04 -13.47 11.06
N TYR A 97 6.57 -12.60 11.95
CA TYR A 97 6.79 -11.16 11.86
C TYR A 97 7.79 -10.73 12.92
N MET A 98 8.92 -10.19 12.48
CA MET A 98 9.94 -9.64 13.36
C MET A 98 10.10 -8.14 13.14
N LYS A 99 10.40 -7.39 14.21
CA LYS A 99 10.62 -5.95 14.16
C LYS A 99 12.00 -5.65 14.72
N ARG A 100 12.85 -4.99 13.91
CA ARG A 100 14.13 -4.47 14.37
C ARG A 100 14.02 -2.97 14.58
N VAL A 101 14.34 -2.52 15.78
CA VAL A 101 14.37 -1.11 16.16
C VAL A 101 15.77 -0.58 15.96
N ILE A 102 15.92 0.41 15.09
CA ILE A 102 17.19 1.04 14.76
C ILE A 102 17.23 2.42 15.39
N THR A 103 18.29 2.70 16.17
CA THR A 103 18.51 4.02 16.77
C THR A 103 19.07 4.99 15.75
N LEU A 104 18.54 6.22 15.75
CA LEU A 104 19.05 7.31 14.92
C LEU A 104 20.46 7.69 15.37
N THR A 105 21.33 7.99 14.40
CA THR A 105 22.65 8.54 14.70
C THR A 105 22.54 9.94 15.33
N PRO A 106 23.56 10.44 16.06
CA PRO A 106 23.52 11.78 16.62
C PRO A 106 23.28 12.89 15.57
N GLU A 107 23.82 12.70 14.36
CA GLU A 107 23.61 13.59 13.22
C GLU A 107 22.13 13.59 12.79
N GLN A 108 21.54 12.41 12.58
CA GLN A 108 20.12 12.28 12.26
C GLN A 108 19.23 12.89 13.36
N GLN A 109 19.55 12.66 14.63
CA GLN A 109 18.79 13.22 15.75
C GLN A 109 18.83 14.74 15.76
N LYS A 110 19.99 15.35 15.48
CA LYS A 110 20.16 16.81 15.37
C LYS A 110 19.27 17.37 14.27
N VAL A 111 19.39 16.84 13.05
CA VAL A 111 18.62 17.29 11.88
C VAL A 111 17.12 17.06 12.10
N TYR A 112 16.74 15.93 12.64
CA TYR A 112 15.35 15.60 12.97
C TYR A 112 14.75 16.58 13.97
N LYS A 113 15.46 16.90 15.05
CA LYS A 113 15.01 17.88 16.07
C LYS A 113 14.85 19.28 15.45
N GLN A 114 15.79 19.73 14.64
CA GLN A 114 15.70 21.02 13.97
C GLN A 114 14.50 21.10 13.03
N MET A 115 14.29 20.08 12.19
CA MET A 115 13.14 20.01 11.29
C MET A 115 11.82 19.97 12.05
N LYS A 116 11.75 19.20 13.15
CA LYS A 116 10.56 19.14 14.00
C LYS A 116 10.25 20.49 14.66
N GLN A 117 11.26 21.23 15.10
CA GLN A 117 11.08 22.57 15.68
C GLN A 117 10.58 23.58 14.65
N LEU A 118 11.12 23.57 13.43
CA LEU A 118 10.64 24.40 12.32
C LEU A 118 9.18 24.08 11.99
N ALA A 119 8.84 22.80 11.89
CA ALA A 119 7.48 22.36 11.66
C ALA A 119 6.51 22.84 12.74
N LEU A 120 6.89 22.76 14.01
CA LEU A 120 6.08 23.24 15.13
C LEU A 120 5.95 24.77 15.15
N ALA A 121 7.01 25.51 14.81
CA ALA A 121 6.98 26.96 14.71
C ALA A 121 6.02 27.47 13.62
N GLU A 122 6.01 26.80 12.48
CA GLU A 122 5.03 27.07 11.42
C GLU A 122 3.59 26.76 11.88
N MET A 123 3.39 25.72 12.70
CA MET A 123 2.08 25.36 13.23
C MET A 123 1.54 26.39 14.25
N ASN A 124 2.40 26.98 15.07
CA ASN A 124 1.98 27.90 16.13
C ASN A 124 1.61 29.32 15.62
N GLY A 125 1.93 29.65 14.38
CA GLY A 125 1.72 31.00 13.84
C GLY A 125 0.70 31.11 12.71
N LYS A 126 0.27 30.01 12.09
CA LYS A 126 -0.60 30.04 10.90
C LYS A 126 -1.47 28.80 10.80
N MET A 127 -2.61 28.95 10.14
CA MET A 127 -3.46 27.84 9.72
C MET A 127 -2.70 26.96 8.69
N ILE A 128 -2.20 25.82 9.12
CA ILE A 128 -1.45 24.89 8.25
C ILE A 128 -2.44 24.14 7.37
N THR A 129 -2.19 24.14 6.06
CA THR A 129 -2.92 23.27 5.14
C THR A 129 -2.50 21.82 5.34
N THR A 130 -3.40 20.87 5.08
CA THR A 130 -3.11 19.43 5.13
C THR A 130 -1.90 19.07 4.26
N ALA A 131 -1.74 19.73 3.11
CA ALA A 131 -0.61 19.51 2.21
C ALA A 131 0.73 19.92 2.83
N SER A 132 0.79 21.05 3.55
CA SER A 132 2.00 21.50 4.26
C SER A 132 2.38 20.55 5.41
N ALA A 133 1.40 20.11 6.20
CA ALA A 133 1.63 19.14 7.28
C ALA A 133 2.17 17.80 6.74
N LEU A 134 1.59 17.31 5.63
CA LEU A 134 2.06 16.09 4.97
C LEU A 134 3.50 16.22 4.45
N ALA A 135 3.83 17.35 3.81
CA ALA A 135 5.18 17.60 3.32
C ALA A 135 6.23 17.57 4.46
N GLN A 136 5.90 18.14 5.62
CA GLN A 136 6.78 18.11 6.78
C GLN A 136 6.95 16.71 7.36
N LEU A 137 5.88 15.92 7.43
CA LEU A 137 5.95 14.51 7.83
C LEU A 137 6.84 13.71 6.88
N MET A 138 6.73 13.94 5.58
CA MET A 138 7.59 13.29 4.58
C MET A 138 9.07 13.67 4.77
N ARG A 139 9.39 14.94 5.05
CA ARG A 139 10.77 15.36 5.34
C ARG A 139 11.33 14.70 6.61
N LEU A 140 10.55 14.62 7.69
CA LEU A 140 10.94 13.92 8.90
C LEU A 140 11.17 12.42 8.62
N HIS A 141 10.32 11.80 7.82
CA HIS A 141 10.49 10.40 7.41
C HIS A 141 11.76 10.20 6.56
N GLN A 142 12.06 11.08 5.60
CA GLN A 142 13.30 11.03 4.84
C GLN A 142 14.55 11.09 5.74
N ILE A 143 14.56 11.97 6.74
CA ILE A 143 15.67 12.07 7.70
C ILE A 143 15.86 10.75 8.46
N THR A 144 14.78 10.08 8.85
CA THR A 144 14.86 8.75 9.49
C THR A 144 15.34 7.68 8.53
N CYS A 145 15.11 7.85 7.22
CA CYS A 145 15.65 6.98 6.17
C CYS A 145 17.13 7.23 5.85
N GLY A 146 17.70 8.35 6.30
CA GLY A 146 19.11 8.68 6.12
C GLY A 146 19.40 9.61 4.96
N HIS A 147 18.42 10.40 4.55
CA HIS A 147 18.58 11.46 3.55
C HIS A 147 17.54 12.56 3.77
N PHE A 148 17.71 13.69 3.13
CA PHE A 148 16.67 14.71 2.98
C PHE A 148 16.79 15.40 1.62
N THR A 149 15.68 15.92 1.14
CA THR A 149 15.63 16.70 -0.09
C THR A 149 15.74 18.19 0.28
N ALA A 150 16.79 18.85 -0.18
CA ALA A 150 17.00 20.28 0.00
C ALA A 150 16.04 21.10 -0.90
N ASP A 151 15.98 22.42 -0.71
CA ASP A 151 15.06 23.28 -1.45
C ASP A 151 15.41 23.39 -2.96
N ASP A 152 16.67 23.17 -3.32
CA ASP A 152 17.16 23.05 -4.70
C ASP A 152 16.86 21.67 -5.33
N LYS A 153 16.10 20.80 -4.62
CA LYS A 153 15.76 19.42 -4.98
C LYS A 153 16.97 18.46 -4.98
N SER A 154 18.13 18.87 -4.53
CA SER A 154 19.25 17.96 -4.32
C SER A 154 18.97 17.03 -3.14
N ILE A 155 19.43 15.77 -3.25
CA ILE A 155 19.31 14.80 -2.17
C ILE A 155 20.61 14.80 -1.39
N GLN A 156 20.49 15.08 -0.09
CA GLN A 156 21.62 15.12 0.84
C GLN A 156 21.61 13.85 1.70
N PRO A 157 22.63 12.99 1.60
CA PRO A 157 22.72 11.80 2.45
C PRO A 157 23.05 12.19 3.90
N ILE A 158 22.50 11.47 4.85
CA ILE A 158 22.80 11.55 6.28
C ILE A 158 23.30 10.19 6.72
N LYS A 159 24.40 10.15 7.47
CA LYS A 159 24.91 8.90 8.04
C LYS A 159 23.84 8.25 8.91
N ASN A 160 23.55 6.99 8.65
CA ASN A 160 22.52 6.22 9.34
C ASN A 160 22.95 4.76 9.55
N ASN A 161 22.26 4.07 10.48
CA ASN A 161 22.55 2.68 10.84
C ASN A 161 21.64 1.67 10.11
N ARG A 162 20.74 2.13 9.20
CA ARG A 162 19.76 1.24 8.56
C ARG A 162 20.40 0.27 7.58
N LEU A 163 21.39 0.76 6.83
CA LEU A 163 22.03 -0.05 5.81
C LEU A 163 22.86 -1.19 6.43
N SER A 164 23.64 -0.91 7.49
CA SER A 164 24.37 -1.96 8.21
C SER A 164 23.44 -3.00 8.83
N GLN A 165 22.35 -2.55 9.45
CA GLN A 165 21.34 -3.46 9.99
C GLN A 165 20.62 -4.29 8.93
N LEU A 166 20.41 -3.72 7.73
CA LEU A 166 19.86 -4.49 6.61
C LEU A 166 20.82 -5.60 6.16
N LEU A 167 22.11 -5.29 6.02
CA LEU A 167 23.11 -6.29 5.64
C LEU A 167 23.22 -7.41 6.70
N GLU A 168 23.21 -7.05 7.99
CA GLU A 168 23.15 -8.05 9.07
C GLU A 168 21.92 -8.97 8.95
N VAL A 169 20.74 -8.41 8.63
CA VAL A 169 19.53 -9.21 8.40
C VAL A 169 19.67 -10.11 7.18
N LEU A 170 20.30 -9.63 6.10
CA LEU A 170 20.52 -10.43 4.90
C LEU A 170 21.47 -11.60 5.15
N ASP A 171 22.47 -11.42 6.00
CA ASP A 171 23.41 -12.49 6.41
C ASP A 171 22.72 -13.59 7.26
N GLU A 172 21.61 -13.24 7.95
CA GLU A 172 20.82 -14.20 8.72
C GLU A 172 19.83 -15.02 7.87
N ILE A 173 19.58 -14.60 6.62
CA ILE A 173 18.56 -15.20 5.75
C ILE A 173 19.20 -16.21 4.81
N GLU A 174 18.75 -17.45 4.88
CA GLU A 174 19.07 -18.45 3.87
C GLU A 174 18.10 -18.33 2.68
N GLY A 175 18.64 -18.04 1.47
CA GLY A 175 17.86 -18.01 0.24
C GLY A 175 17.58 -16.59 -0.29
N LYS A 176 16.40 -16.38 -0.90
CA LYS A 176 16.05 -15.14 -1.59
C LYS A 176 15.26 -14.22 -0.68
N ALA A 177 15.60 -12.93 -0.69
CA ALA A 177 14.91 -11.88 0.04
C ALA A 177 14.24 -10.89 -0.90
N VAL A 178 13.07 -10.36 -0.50
CA VAL A 178 12.40 -9.23 -1.15
C VAL A 178 12.50 -8.02 -0.23
N ILE A 179 13.15 -6.96 -0.71
CA ILE A 179 13.37 -5.74 0.06
C ILE A 179 12.45 -4.63 -0.49
N TRP A 180 11.60 -4.08 0.38
CA TRP A 180 10.75 -2.94 0.04
C TRP A 180 11.36 -1.65 0.58
N ALA A 181 11.58 -0.69 -0.31
CA ALA A 181 12.04 0.66 0.05
C ALA A 181 11.04 1.71 -0.42
N HIS A 182 10.92 2.79 0.34
CA HIS A 182 9.92 3.83 0.06
C HIS A 182 10.42 4.89 -0.93
N TYR A 183 11.71 5.19 -0.92
CA TYR A 183 12.32 6.22 -1.75
C TYR A 183 13.27 5.61 -2.79
N GLN A 184 13.32 6.22 -3.98
CA GLN A 184 14.25 5.80 -5.04
C GLN A 184 15.70 5.89 -4.60
N PHE A 185 16.06 6.91 -3.81
CA PHE A 185 17.38 7.05 -3.23
C PHE A 185 17.75 5.86 -2.33
N ASP A 186 16.81 5.39 -1.51
CA ASP A 186 17.02 4.21 -0.67
C ASP A 186 17.23 2.96 -1.52
N VAL A 187 16.43 2.77 -2.59
CA VAL A 187 16.60 1.65 -3.52
C VAL A 187 18.03 1.64 -4.10
N GLN A 188 18.48 2.76 -4.63
CA GLN A 188 19.83 2.85 -5.22
C GLN A 188 20.94 2.61 -4.19
N THR A 189 20.78 3.16 -2.99
CA THR A 189 21.76 2.98 -1.90
C THR A 189 21.85 1.51 -1.47
N ILE A 190 20.69 0.84 -1.32
CA ILE A 190 20.61 -0.58 -0.97
C ILE A 190 21.22 -1.44 -2.08
N VAL A 191 20.86 -1.20 -3.34
CA VAL A 191 21.40 -1.93 -4.48
C VAL A 191 22.92 -1.84 -4.55
N ASN A 192 23.47 -0.63 -4.42
CA ASN A 192 24.92 -0.43 -4.44
C ASN A 192 25.63 -1.16 -3.30
N ALA A 193 25.04 -1.18 -2.11
CA ALA A 193 25.61 -1.87 -0.97
C ALA A 193 25.56 -3.40 -1.15
N ILE A 194 24.45 -3.94 -1.63
CA ILE A 194 24.30 -5.38 -1.88
C ILE A 194 25.25 -5.84 -2.97
N LYS A 195 25.37 -5.10 -4.08
CA LYS A 195 26.33 -5.41 -5.15
C LYS A 195 27.76 -5.42 -4.66
N LYS A 196 28.10 -4.47 -3.79
CA LYS A 196 29.45 -4.40 -3.21
C LYS A 196 29.76 -5.58 -2.31
N GLU A 197 28.80 -6.05 -1.51
CA GLU A 197 28.98 -7.11 -0.52
C GLU A 197 28.85 -8.50 -1.13
N TYR A 198 27.85 -8.72 -1.98
CA TYR A 198 27.49 -10.05 -2.51
C TYR A 198 27.77 -10.21 -4.01
N GLY A 199 28.27 -9.17 -4.70
CA GLY A 199 28.60 -9.18 -6.14
C GLY A 199 27.54 -8.58 -7.04
N GLU A 200 27.95 -8.23 -8.28
CA GLU A 200 27.11 -7.47 -9.22
C GLU A 200 25.76 -8.13 -9.59
N ASN A 201 25.73 -9.47 -9.62
CA ASN A 201 24.53 -10.24 -10.01
C ASN A 201 23.66 -10.67 -8.83
N SER A 202 23.91 -10.17 -7.62
CA SER A 202 23.22 -10.59 -6.40
C SER A 202 21.85 -9.91 -6.21
N VAL A 203 21.55 -8.86 -6.94
CA VAL A 203 20.32 -8.07 -6.76
C VAL A 203 19.71 -7.65 -8.09
N VAL A 204 18.38 -7.75 -8.17
CA VAL A 204 17.57 -7.18 -9.24
C VAL A 204 16.63 -6.12 -8.67
N THR A 205 16.25 -5.14 -9.47
CA THR A 205 15.38 -4.04 -9.05
C THR A 205 14.08 -4.04 -9.82
N TYR A 206 12.99 -3.67 -9.14
CA TYR A 206 11.69 -3.47 -9.76
C TYR A 206 11.05 -2.20 -9.22
N TYR A 207 11.19 -1.09 -9.93
CA TYR A 207 10.59 0.21 -9.57
C TYR A 207 10.34 1.05 -10.83
N GLY A 208 9.84 2.30 -10.67
CA GLY A 208 9.40 3.12 -11.80
C GLY A 208 10.44 3.38 -12.90
N LEU A 209 11.73 3.36 -12.56
CA LEU A 209 12.83 3.56 -13.52
C LEU A 209 13.41 2.24 -14.10
N THR A 210 12.94 1.08 -13.63
CA THR A 210 13.39 -0.21 -14.19
C THR A 210 12.93 -0.34 -15.64
N PRO A 211 13.81 -0.61 -16.61
CA PRO A 211 13.46 -0.80 -18.01
C PRO A 211 12.45 -1.94 -18.19
N ASN A 212 11.57 -1.82 -19.19
CA ASN A 212 10.54 -2.85 -19.43
C ASN A 212 11.13 -4.22 -19.78
N GLU A 213 12.32 -4.23 -20.39
CA GLU A 213 13.05 -5.45 -20.76
C GLU A 213 13.55 -6.22 -19.53
N GLU A 214 13.83 -5.53 -18.42
CA GLU A 214 14.27 -6.12 -17.16
C GLU A 214 13.10 -6.52 -16.25
N ARG A 215 11.86 -6.22 -16.65
CA ARG A 215 10.64 -6.52 -15.87
C ARG A 215 10.00 -7.86 -16.20
N GLN A 216 10.58 -8.62 -17.15
CA GLN A 216 10.06 -9.92 -17.59
C GLN A 216 10.59 -11.11 -16.78
#